data_c72b4ca885c62b25fc313b848c950031
#
_entry.id   c72b4ca885c62b25fc313b848c950031
#
_cell.length_a   1.000
_cell.length_b   1.000
_cell.length_c   1.000
_cell.angle_alpha   90.00
_cell.angle_beta   90.00
_cell.angle_gamma   90.00
#
_symmetry.space_group_name_H-M   'P 1'
#
loop_
_entity.id
_entity.type
_entity.pdbx_description
1 polymer ?
#
loop_
_entity_poly.entity_id
_entity_poly.type
_entity_poly.pdbx_seq_one_letter_code
_entity_poly.pdbx_strand_id
1 'polypeptide(L)'
;MSRATALLATLLALLAAAPVEAADYSGPLIDAHSHVSSARAVDAYVEAMKRHNVSRVVLLAVGGEQKDDPAWLAAAALKYPDRVIAGLPLPDPADDGAAARLDAALEKGRARVVGEVHIRQVGRKAFDRDPSGAAFGRILDVCVRHGVPIVIHYELTDAAAAALDRALAAHRKATVILAHAGEGPPARVEGLLTRNPNLLVDLSGMHFQRKPALASETGPLDSAWKALIERMPDRFLMGVDVWAPRLIEPAMLDRLLRWTRRVRGELTPETAERVAYRNAAALFRLE
;
A
#
# COMPACT_ATOMS: atom_id res chain seq x y z
N MET A 1 10.00 -77.62 -25.78
CA MET A 1 10.37 -76.94 -24.52
C MET A 1 10.23 -75.46 -24.74
N SER A 2 9.05 -74.92 -24.36
CA SER A 2 8.70 -73.50 -24.58
C SER A 2 8.99 -72.70 -23.35
N ARG A 3 9.79 -71.65 -23.49
CA ARG A 3 10.03 -70.70 -22.36
C ARG A 3 9.04 -69.53 -22.52
N ALA A 4 8.08 -69.46 -21.62
CA ALA A 4 7.20 -68.29 -21.52
C ALA A 4 7.95 -67.19 -20.75
N THR A 5 8.16 -66.04 -21.39
CA THR A 5 8.71 -64.83 -20.76
C THR A 5 7.55 -63.98 -20.28
N ALA A 6 7.39 -63.87 -18.96
CA ALA A 6 6.41 -62.98 -18.33
C ALA A 6 6.97 -61.53 -18.31
N LEU A 7 6.34 -60.62 -19.03
CA LEU A 7 6.55 -59.18 -18.90
C LEU A 7 5.73 -58.65 -17.74
N LEU A 8 6.41 -58.20 -16.67
CA LEU A 8 5.82 -57.46 -15.57
C LEU A 8 5.75 -56.00 -15.94
N ALA A 9 4.58 -55.50 -16.34
CA ALA A 9 4.37 -54.07 -16.59
C ALA A 9 4.08 -53.38 -15.25
N THR A 10 5.07 -52.62 -14.76
CA THR A 10 4.91 -51.76 -13.58
C THR A 10 4.20 -50.47 -13.98
N LEU A 11 2.92 -50.37 -13.61
CA LEU A 11 2.11 -49.16 -13.81
C LEU A 11 2.51 -48.15 -12.72
N LEU A 12 3.35 -47.15 -13.04
CA LEU A 12 3.59 -45.99 -12.18
C LEU A 12 2.37 -45.07 -12.29
N ALA A 13 1.47 -45.13 -11.30
CA ALA A 13 0.40 -44.16 -11.14
C ALA A 13 1.03 -42.83 -10.67
N LEU A 14 1.19 -41.86 -11.54
CA LEU A 14 1.43 -40.46 -11.17
C LEU A 14 0.15 -39.96 -10.47
N LEU A 15 0.14 -39.98 -9.16
CA LEU A 15 -0.81 -39.21 -8.37
C LEU A 15 -0.50 -37.72 -8.64
N ALA A 16 -1.24 -37.10 -9.56
CA ALA A 16 -1.30 -35.68 -9.68
C ALA A 16 -1.87 -35.13 -8.36
N ALA A 17 -1.02 -34.63 -7.49
CA ALA A 17 -1.45 -33.89 -6.32
C ALA A 17 -2.35 -32.75 -6.77
N ALA A 18 -3.62 -32.75 -6.41
CA ALA A 18 -4.49 -31.62 -6.63
C ALA A 18 -3.81 -30.38 -6.02
N PRO A 19 -3.83 -29.22 -6.66
CA PRO A 19 -3.28 -28.01 -6.10
C PRO A 19 -4.00 -27.79 -4.75
N VAL A 20 -3.25 -27.81 -3.66
CA VAL A 20 -3.77 -27.40 -2.35
C VAL A 20 -4.08 -25.92 -2.48
N GLU A 21 -5.34 -25.57 -2.44
CA GLU A 21 -5.77 -24.18 -2.42
C GLU A 21 -5.15 -23.51 -1.20
N ALA A 22 -4.40 -22.43 -1.42
CA ALA A 22 -3.71 -21.74 -0.34
C ALA A 22 -4.76 -21.21 0.66
N ALA A 23 -4.57 -21.49 1.94
CA ALA A 23 -5.47 -20.98 2.97
C ALA A 23 -5.38 -19.46 3.07
N ASP A 24 -6.50 -18.79 3.28
CA ASP A 24 -6.54 -17.35 3.51
C ASP A 24 -5.63 -16.93 4.67
N TYR A 25 -4.96 -15.80 4.54
CA TYR A 25 -4.19 -15.24 5.64
C TYR A 25 -5.10 -14.90 6.83
N SER A 26 -4.84 -15.51 7.98
CA SER A 26 -5.68 -15.39 9.19
C SER A 26 -5.13 -14.41 10.23
N GLY A 27 -3.87 -13.97 10.09
CA GLY A 27 -3.21 -13.05 11.02
C GLY A 27 -3.82 -11.64 11.02
N PRO A 28 -3.32 -10.74 11.87
CA PRO A 28 -3.77 -9.36 11.91
C PRO A 28 -3.40 -8.61 10.63
N LEU A 29 -4.21 -7.62 10.25
CA LEU A 29 -3.95 -6.72 9.14
C LEU A 29 -3.74 -5.30 9.65
N ILE A 30 -2.88 -4.53 8.99
CA ILE A 30 -2.86 -3.07 9.06
C ILE A 30 -3.17 -2.56 7.64
N ASP A 31 -4.29 -1.84 7.50
CA ASP A 31 -4.55 -1.10 6.26
C ASP A 31 -3.71 0.17 6.25
N ALA A 32 -2.59 0.15 5.53
CA ALA A 32 -1.64 1.26 5.49
C ALA A 32 -2.08 2.42 4.59
N HIS A 33 -3.23 2.30 3.89
CA HIS A 33 -3.69 3.33 2.97
C HIS A 33 -5.18 3.18 2.69
N SER A 34 -5.99 4.05 3.26
CA SER A 34 -7.40 4.24 2.91
C SER A 34 -7.83 5.69 3.14
N HIS A 35 -8.99 6.04 2.59
CA HIS A 35 -9.63 7.34 2.75
C HIS A 35 -11.02 7.18 3.32
N VAL A 36 -11.57 8.25 3.87
CA VAL A 36 -12.97 8.28 4.28
C VAL A 36 -13.56 9.63 3.94
N SER A 37 -14.84 9.63 3.60
CA SER A 37 -15.55 10.84 3.18
C SER A 37 -16.50 11.37 4.24
N SER A 38 -16.67 10.67 5.39
CA SER A 38 -17.62 11.08 6.42
C SER A 38 -17.39 10.39 7.77
N ALA A 39 -17.82 11.01 8.88
CA ALA A 39 -17.78 10.41 10.22
C ALA A 39 -18.50 9.06 10.25
N ARG A 40 -19.62 8.96 9.53
CA ARG A 40 -20.36 7.69 9.38
C ARG A 40 -19.55 6.63 8.63
N ALA A 41 -18.75 7.03 7.64
CA ALA A 41 -17.88 6.13 6.91
C ALA A 41 -16.78 5.57 7.81
N VAL A 42 -16.23 6.39 8.72
CA VAL A 42 -15.28 5.91 9.74
C VAL A 42 -15.88 4.82 10.61
N ASP A 43 -17.09 5.02 11.11
CA ASP A 43 -17.77 4.04 11.97
C ASP A 43 -17.99 2.72 11.23
N ALA A 44 -18.49 2.78 10.01
CA ALA A 44 -18.70 1.61 9.15
C ALA A 44 -17.38 0.86 8.88
N TYR A 45 -16.30 1.61 8.63
CA TYR A 45 -14.98 1.03 8.43
C TYR A 45 -14.47 0.31 9.69
N VAL A 46 -14.58 0.95 10.86
CA VAL A 46 -14.14 0.35 12.15
C VAL A 46 -14.93 -0.91 12.48
N GLU A 47 -16.22 -0.96 12.17
CA GLU A 47 -17.01 -2.19 12.33
C GLU A 47 -16.54 -3.31 11.38
N ALA A 48 -16.18 -2.99 10.14
CA ALA A 48 -15.58 -3.96 9.23
C ALA A 48 -14.20 -4.43 9.72
N MET A 49 -13.38 -3.52 10.25
CA MET A 49 -12.08 -3.87 10.86
C MET A 49 -12.22 -4.96 11.94
N LYS A 50 -13.23 -4.84 12.81
CA LYS A 50 -13.48 -5.83 13.86
C LYS A 50 -13.82 -7.21 13.28
N ARG A 51 -14.70 -7.26 12.26
CA ARG A 51 -15.10 -8.50 11.60
C ARG A 51 -13.95 -9.20 10.85
N HIS A 52 -13.03 -8.40 10.32
CA HIS A 52 -11.95 -8.88 9.46
C HIS A 52 -10.56 -8.85 10.11
N ASN A 53 -10.46 -8.76 11.43
CA ASN A 53 -9.19 -8.72 12.17
C ASN A 53 -8.19 -7.69 11.57
N VAL A 54 -8.70 -6.49 11.20
CA VAL A 54 -7.87 -5.34 10.84
C VAL A 54 -7.57 -4.56 12.12
N SER A 55 -6.31 -4.52 12.52
CA SER A 55 -5.90 -3.94 13.81
C SER A 55 -5.84 -2.41 13.75
N ARG A 56 -5.34 -1.86 12.65
CA ARG A 56 -5.16 -0.44 12.42
C ARG A 56 -5.51 -0.08 10.97
N VAL A 57 -5.91 1.17 10.77
CA VAL A 57 -6.01 1.81 9.45
C VAL A 57 -5.27 3.14 9.45
N VAL A 58 -4.50 3.38 8.41
CA VAL A 58 -3.94 4.70 8.09
C VAL A 58 -4.93 5.40 7.18
N LEU A 59 -5.58 6.44 7.71
CA LEU A 59 -6.48 7.28 6.94
C LEU A 59 -5.72 8.49 6.40
N LEU A 60 -5.67 8.60 5.09
CA LEU A 60 -4.97 9.65 4.36
C LEU A 60 -5.96 10.66 3.80
N ALA A 61 -5.58 11.93 3.78
CA ALA A 61 -6.30 12.98 3.07
C ALA A 61 -5.79 13.06 1.63
N VAL A 62 -6.70 13.27 0.70
CA VAL A 62 -6.36 13.59 -0.68
C VAL A 62 -6.13 15.10 -0.77
N GLY A 63 -4.88 15.51 -0.78
CA GLY A 63 -4.50 16.92 -0.72
C GLY A 63 -5.20 17.77 -1.76
N GLY A 64 -5.98 18.76 -1.31
CA GLY A 64 -6.64 19.76 -2.14
C GLY A 64 -7.96 19.36 -2.80
N GLU A 65 -8.37 18.10 -2.77
CA GLU A 65 -9.61 17.65 -3.40
C GLU A 65 -10.80 17.62 -2.44
N GLN A 66 -10.58 17.31 -1.17
CA GLN A 66 -11.61 17.22 -0.14
C GLN A 66 -11.27 18.20 0.99
N LYS A 67 -11.93 19.33 1.01
CA LYS A 67 -11.63 20.41 1.97
C LYS A 67 -11.79 20.01 3.43
N ASP A 68 -12.67 19.05 3.70
CA ASP A 68 -13.02 18.62 5.06
C ASP A 68 -12.20 17.42 5.56
N ASP A 69 -11.33 16.84 4.72
CA ASP A 69 -10.51 15.67 5.08
C ASP A 69 -9.69 15.86 6.36
N PRO A 70 -8.99 17.00 6.58
CA PRO A 70 -8.23 17.18 7.82
C PRO A 70 -9.09 17.13 9.09
N ALA A 71 -10.29 17.71 9.04
CA ALA A 71 -11.21 17.69 10.19
C ALA A 71 -11.72 16.27 10.49
N TRP A 72 -12.02 15.51 9.43
CA TRP A 72 -12.48 14.13 9.56
C TRP A 72 -11.42 13.20 10.09
N LEU A 73 -10.20 13.32 9.57
CA LEU A 73 -9.05 12.54 10.01
C LEU A 73 -8.76 12.79 11.49
N ALA A 74 -8.76 14.05 11.91
CA ALA A 74 -8.57 14.42 13.31
C ALA A 74 -9.70 13.84 14.19
N ALA A 75 -10.95 13.97 13.79
CA ALA A 75 -12.11 13.42 14.51
C ALA A 75 -12.05 11.88 14.57
N ALA A 76 -11.68 11.22 13.49
CA ALA A 76 -11.52 9.77 13.44
C ALA A 76 -10.44 9.27 14.42
N ALA A 77 -9.27 9.92 14.40
CA ALA A 77 -8.16 9.56 15.29
C ALA A 77 -8.50 9.81 16.78
N LEU A 78 -9.25 10.86 17.10
CA LEU A 78 -9.74 11.14 18.46
C LEU A 78 -10.79 10.10 18.91
N LYS A 79 -11.69 9.70 18.01
CA LYS A 79 -12.75 8.73 18.31
C LYS A 79 -12.22 7.31 18.46
N TYR A 80 -11.21 6.96 17.67
CA TYR A 80 -10.66 5.61 17.60
C TYR A 80 -9.12 5.59 17.70
N PRO A 81 -8.54 6.07 18.83
CA PRO A 81 -7.09 6.26 18.96
C PRO A 81 -6.29 4.96 18.80
N ASP A 82 -6.91 3.82 19.15
CA ASP A 82 -6.31 2.49 19.00
C ASP A 82 -6.59 1.82 17.65
N ARG A 83 -7.29 2.47 16.74
CA ARG A 83 -7.66 1.90 15.43
C ARG A 83 -7.22 2.77 14.26
N VAL A 84 -7.23 4.09 14.42
CA VAL A 84 -7.03 5.04 13.34
C VAL A 84 -5.74 5.81 13.53
N ILE A 85 -4.94 5.83 12.49
CA ILE A 85 -3.77 6.70 12.32
C ILE A 85 -4.14 7.74 11.29
N ALA A 86 -4.23 9.01 11.70
CA ALA A 86 -4.48 10.10 10.78
C ALA A 86 -3.19 10.52 10.07
N GLY A 87 -3.21 10.53 8.74
CA GLY A 87 -2.16 11.13 7.93
C GLY A 87 -2.24 12.66 7.94
N LEU A 88 -1.11 13.32 7.92
CA LEU A 88 -1.05 14.77 7.81
C LEU A 88 -1.15 15.18 6.35
N PRO A 89 -2.19 15.95 5.95
CA PRO A 89 -2.35 16.35 4.56
C PRO A 89 -1.31 17.38 4.13
N LEU A 90 -0.91 17.30 2.87
CA LEU A 90 -0.09 18.31 2.18
C LEU A 90 -0.75 18.66 0.84
N PRO A 91 -1.59 19.71 0.78
CA PRO A 91 -2.44 19.98 -0.37
C PRO A 91 -1.70 20.28 -1.67
N ASP A 92 -0.65 21.07 -1.64
CA ASP A 92 0.16 21.40 -2.82
C ASP A 92 1.65 21.32 -2.52
N PRO A 93 2.33 20.27 -3.01
CA PRO A 93 3.76 20.09 -2.79
C PRO A 93 4.64 21.05 -3.59
N ALA A 94 4.08 21.78 -4.55
CA ALA A 94 4.83 22.76 -5.35
C ALA A 94 4.73 24.19 -4.81
N ASP A 95 3.86 24.43 -3.84
CA ASP A 95 3.78 25.74 -3.17
C ASP A 95 5.07 26.00 -2.37
N ASP A 96 5.66 27.17 -2.55
CA ASP A 96 6.93 27.54 -1.90
C ASP A 96 6.85 27.51 -0.35
N GLY A 97 5.69 27.78 0.21
CA GLY A 97 5.42 27.71 1.65
C GLY A 97 5.07 26.31 2.17
N ALA A 98 4.93 25.30 1.31
CA ALA A 98 4.46 23.97 1.71
C ALA A 98 5.35 23.32 2.76
N ALA A 99 6.67 23.37 2.58
CA ALA A 99 7.63 22.81 3.51
C ALA A 99 7.56 23.48 4.89
N ALA A 100 7.46 24.80 4.95
CA ALA A 100 7.36 25.53 6.22
C ALA A 100 6.04 25.24 6.95
N ARG A 101 4.92 25.14 6.22
CA ARG A 101 3.63 24.76 6.80
C ARG A 101 3.64 23.31 7.33
N LEU A 102 4.26 22.42 6.58
CA LEU A 102 4.42 21.01 7.02
C LEU A 102 5.25 20.93 8.29
N ASP A 103 6.38 21.64 8.34
CA ASP A 103 7.27 21.71 9.50
C ASP A 103 6.51 22.15 10.76
N ALA A 104 5.83 23.32 10.67
CA ALA A 104 5.02 23.86 11.74
C ALA A 104 3.84 22.94 12.18
N ALA A 105 3.28 22.15 11.24
CA ALA A 105 2.23 21.20 11.56
C ALA A 105 2.78 19.96 12.26
N LEU A 106 3.95 19.46 11.85
CA LEU A 106 4.61 18.32 12.48
C LEU A 106 5.14 18.65 13.88
N GLU A 107 5.59 19.89 14.11
CA GLU A 107 5.97 20.35 15.46
C GLU A 107 4.82 20.32 16.48
N LYS A 108 3.60 20.64 16.03
CA LYS A 108 2.40 20.69 16.89
C LYS A 108 1.76 19.33 17.07
N GLY A 109 2.00 18.40 16.18
CA GLY A 109 1.23 17.18 16.03
C GLY A 109 1.93 15.92 16.49
N ARG A 110 1.14 14.84 16.47
CA ARG A 110 1.59 13.48 16.68
C ARG A 110 1.47 12.67 15.38
N ALA A 111 1.58 13.35 14.22
CA ALA A 111 1.44 12.70 12.94
C ALA A 111 2.52 11.63 12.76
N ARG A 112 2.11 10.45 12.30
CA ARG A 112 2.99 9.30 12.04
C ARG A 112 3.28 9.11 10.56
N VAL A 113 2.60 9.85 9.70
CA VAL A 113 2.71 9.80 8.25
C VAL A 113 2.19 11.10 7.63
N VAL A 114 2.83 11.52 6.54
CA VAL A 114 2.38 12.63 5.69
C VAL A 114 1.75 12.06 4.43
N GLY A 115 0.63 12.59 3.97
CA GLY A 115 0.00 12.17 2.71
C GLY A 115 -1.50 11.88 2.79
N GLU A 116 -2.09 11.42 1.70
CA GLU A 116 -1.46 11.11 0.41
C GLU A 116 -1.13 12.40 -0.35
N VAL A 117 0.12 12.52 -0.83
CA VAL A 117 0.56 13.70 -1.58
C VAL A 117 0.50 13.39 -3.07
N HIS A 118 -0.39 14.04 -3.79
CA HIS A 118 -0.53 13.88 -5.23
C HIS A 118 0.57 14.66 -5.96
N ILE A 119 1.52 13.95 -6.55
CA ILE A 119 2.60 14.53 -7.37
C ILE A 119 2.33 14.30 -8.84
N ARG A 120 1.90 13.08 -9.22
CA ARG A 120 1.61 12.77 -10.61
C ARG A 120 0.41 11.82 -10.72
N GLN A 121 -0.59 12.27 -11.49
CA GLN A 121 -1.75 11.47 -11.89
C GLN A 121 -1.99 11.67 -13.39
N VAL A 122 -1.94 10.59 -14.16
CA VAL A 122 -2.10 10.64 -15.62
C VAL A 122 -3.48 11.25 -15.98
N GLY A 123 -3.45 12.19 -16.93
CA GLY A 123 -4.66 12.89 -17.34
C GLY A 123 -5.04 14.11 -16.48
N ARG A 124 -4.35 14.34 -15.36
CA ARG A 124 -4.61 15.49 -14.46
C ARG A 124 -3.40 16.41 -14.37
N LYS A 125 -3.37 17.47 -15.21
CA LYS A 125 -2.26 18.42 -15.26
C LYS A 125 -1.92 19.07 -13.93
N ALA A 126 -2.88 19.26 -13.04
CA ALA A 126 -2.66 19.81 -11.71
C ALA A 126 -1.73 18.91 -10.85
N PHE A 127 -1.61 17.64 -11.20
CA PHE A 127 -0.79 16.65 -10.52
C PHE A 127 0.28 16.06 -11.45
N ASP A 128 0.86 16.84 -12.34
CA ASP A 128 1.97 16.40 -13.20
C ASP A 128 3.22 17.22 -12.85
N ARG A 129 3.90 16.82 -11.79
CA ARG A 129 5.04 17.52 -11.21
C ARG A 129 6.29 16.65 -11.22
N ASP A 130 7.46 17.29 -11.33
CA ASP A 130 8.75 16.59 -11.18
C ASP A 130 9.13 16.48 -9.69
N PRO A 131 9.20 15.24 -9.12
CA PRO A 131 9.58 15.03 -7.74
C PRO A 131 11.06 15.36 -7.46
N SER A 132 11.90 15.50 -8.48
CA SER A 132 13.30 15.89 -8.32
C SER A 132 13.50 17.40 -8.15
N GLY A 133 12.41 18.20 -8.18
CA GLY A 133 12.45 19.63 -7.98
C GLY A 133 12.73 20.07 -6.54
N ALA A 134 13.34 21.25 -6.36
CA ALA A 134 13.74 21.74 -5.04
C ALA A 134 12.57 21.89 -4.04
N ALA A 135 11.36 22.19 -4.51
CA ALA A 135 10.19 22.31 -3.62
C ALA A 135 9.88 21.00 -2.91
N PHE A 136 9.80 19.91 -3.66
CA PHE A 136 9.56 18.58 -3.07
C PHE A 136 10.76 18.10 -2.24
N GLY A 137 12.00 18.43 -2.65
CA GLY A 137 13.19 18.16 -1.86
C GLY A 137 13.12 18.77 -0.45
N ARG A 138 12.69 20.04 -0.33
CA ARG A 138 12.47 20.68 0.99
C ARG A 138 11.43 19.96 1.85
N ILE A 139 10.38 19.41 1.23
CA ILE A 139 9.36 18.61 1.93
C ILE A 139 9.98 17.31 2.47
N LEU A 140 10.78 16.61 1.65
CA LEU A 140 11.49 15.41 2.08
C LEU A 140 12.45 15.70 3.24
N ASP A 141 13.15 16.84 3.23
CA ASP A 141 14.02 17.26 4.32
C ASP A 141 13.25 17.52 5.63
N VAL A 142 12.05 18.10 5.54
CA VAL A 142 11.14 18.22 6.68
C VAL A 142 10.75 16.85 7.22
N CYS A 143 10.32 15.94 6.37
CA CYS A 143 9.97 14.58 6.77
C CYS A 143 11.13 13.86 7.47
N VAL A 144 12.37 14.06 6.98
CA VAL A 144 13.59 13.53 7.61
C VAL A 144 13.80 14.10 9.01
N ARG A 145 13.69 15.43 9.19
CA ARG A 145 13.87 16.06 10.51
C ARG A 145 12.92 15.52 11.56
N HIS A 146 11.67 15.27 11.18
CA HIS A 146 10.65 14.75 12.08
C HIS A 146 10.59 13.21 12.15
N GLY A 147 11.38 12.51 11.32
CA GLY A 147 11.38 11.05 11.27
C GLY A 147 10.04 10.46 10.86
N VAL A 148 9.33 11.10 9.94
CA VAL A 148 7.98 10.74 9.48
C VAL A 148 8.02 10.33 8.01
N PRO A 149 7.45 9.17 7.63
CA PRO A 149 7.35 8.77 6.22
C PRO A 149 6.33 9.63 5.46
N ILE A 150 6.51 9.70 4.15
CA ILE A 150 5.60 10.39 3.23
C ILE A 150 5.01 9.40 2.21
N VAL A 151 3.68 9.39 2.07
CA VAL A 151 2.96 8.64 1.03
C VAL A 151 2.75 9.56 -0.16
N ILE A 152 3.15 9.10 -1.35
CA ILE A 152 3.00 9.85 -2.60
C ILE A 152 2.16 9.08 -3.61
N HIS A 153 1.18 9.76 -4.21
CA HIS A 153 0.55 9.31 -5.45
C HIS A 153 1.43 9.73 -6.63
N TYR A 154 2.04 8.76 -7.27
CA TYR A 154 2.96 9.02 -8.36
C TYR A 154 2.93 7.89 -9.40
N GLU A 155 2.12 8.06 -10.45
CA GLU A 155 1.97 7.06 -11.51
C GLU A 155 3.21 6.97 -12.38
N LEU A 156 3.72 5.75 -12.59
CA LEU A 156 5.01 5.48 -13.22
C LEU A 156 4.91 5.34 -14.73
N THR A 157 5.62 6.22 -15.44
CA THR A 157 6.16 5.96 -16.78
C THR A 157 7.69 5.77 -16.65
N ASP A 158 8.40 5.46 -17.75
CA ASP A 158 9.87 5.35 -17.69
C ASP A 158 10.51 6.69 -17.28
N ALA A 159 10.04 7.79 -17.85
CA ALA A 159 10.51 9.14 -17.47
C ALA A 159 10.19 9.50 -16.03
N ALA A 160 8.97 9.17 -15.57
CA ALA A 160 8.55 9.39 -14.19
C ALA A 160 9.38 8.56 -13.19
N ALA A 161 9.62 7.29 -13.51
CA ALA A 161 10.48 6.44 -12.69
C ALA A 161 11.91 7.00 -12.56
N ALA A 162 12.48 7.51 -13.66
CA ALA A 162 13.80 8.14 -13.64
C ALA A 162 13.81 9.46 -12.80
N ALA A 163 12.74 10.24 -12.83
CA ALA A 163 12.61 11.45 -12.00
C ALA A 163 12.50 11.10 -10.51
N LEU A 164 11.68 10.10 -10.17
CA LEU A 164 11.56 9.61 -8.79
C LEU A 164 12.89 9.03 -8.28
N ASP A 165 13.60 8.29 -9.12
CA ASP A 165 14.92 7.74 -8.79
C ASP A 165 15.91 8.84 -8.41
N ARG A 166 15.96 9.94 -9.17
CA ARG A 166 16.78 11.13 -8.83
C ARG A 166 16.40 11.75 -7.49
N ALA A 167 15.10 11.93 -7.25
CA ALA A 167 14.60 12.49 -5.99
C ALA A 167 15.01 11.65 -4.78
N LEU A 168 14.79 10.33 -4.87
CA LEU A 168 15.14 9.36 -3.82
C LEU A 168 16.65 9.28 -3.59
N ALA A 169 17.44 9.34 -4.67
CA ALA A 169 18.89 9.36 -4.59
C ALA A 169 19.45 10.62 -3.90
N ALA A 170 18.82 11.77 -4.13
CA ALA A 170 19.20 13.03 -3.49
C ALA A 170 18.81 13.07 -2.00
N HIS A 171 17.75 12.39 -1.58
CA HIS A 171 17.20 12.42 -0.23
C HIS A 171 17.18 11.04 0.44
N ARG A 172 18.33 10.37 0.52
CA ARG A 172 18.49 8.98 1.01
C ARG A 172 17.97 8.71 2.42
N LYS A 173 17.83 9.74 3.24
CA LYS A 173 17.30 9.60 4.63
C LYS A 173 15.78 9.69 4.70
N ALA A 174 15.12 10.20 3.64
CA ALA A 174 13.67 10.29 3.61
C ALA A 174 13.06 8.90 3.37
N THR A 175 12.04 8.53 4.12
CA THR A 175 11.25 7.33 3.86
C THR A 175 10.05 7.69 3.01
N VAL A 176 10.04 7.22 1.77
CA VAL A 176 8.96 7.47 0.80
C VAL A 176 8.16 6.19 0.57
N ILE A 177 6.84 6.29 0.61
CA ILE A 177 5.90 5.21 0.28
C ILE A 177 5.26 5.56 -1.05
N LEU A 178 5.50 4.73 -2.07
CA LEU A 178 4.85 4.85 -3.37
C LEU A 178 3.48 4.18 -3.31
N ALA A 179 2.43 4.98 -3.36
CA ALA A 179 1.06 4.50 -3.35
C ALA A 179 0.74 3.68 -4.61
N HIS A 180 -0.08 2.63 -4.45
CA HIS A 180 -0.60 1.79 -5.54
C HIS A 180 0.50 1.18 -6.44
N ALA A 181 1.69 0.96 -5.88
CA ALA A 181 2.89 0.57 -6.65
C ALA A 181 3.15 1.50 -7.86
N GLY A 182 2.73 2.77 -7.76
CA GLY A 182 2.79 3.75 -8.84
C GLY A 182 2.03 3.34 -10.09
N GLU A 183 1.04 2.45 -9.97
CA GLU A 183 0.30 1.86 -11.10
C GLU A 183 1.22 1.26 -12.19
N GLY A 184 2.48 0.98 -11.81
CA GLY A 184 3.51 0.48 -12.72
C GLY A 184 3.57 -1.06 -12.77
N PRO A 185 4.25 -1.63 -13.78
CA PRO A 185 4.49 -3.06 -13.85
C PRO A 185 5.54 -3.50 -12.82
N PRO A 186 5.53 -4.77 -12.35
CA PRO A 186 6.45 -5.28 -11.34
C PRO A 186 7.93 -5.00 -11.63
N ALA A 187 8.37 -5.17 -12.85
CA ALA A 187 9.77 -4.95 -13.26
C ALA A 187 10.25 -3.50 -13.06
N ARG A 188 9.37 -2.51 -13.33
CA ARG A 188 9.69 -1.09 -13.09
C ARG A 188 9.78 -0.78 -11.61
N VAL A 189 8.87 -1.32 -10.83
CA VAL A 189 8.85 -1.17 -9.36
C VAL A 189 10.09 -1.84 -8.75
N GLU A 190 10.44 -3.05 -9.18
CA GLU A 190 11.66 -3.76 -8.75
C GLU A 190 12.92 -2.93 -8.99
N GLY A 191 13.04 -2.34 -10.20
CA GLY A 191 14.18 -1.48 -10.52
C GLY A 191 14.31 -0.28 -9.60
N LEU A 192 13.20 0.37 -9.22
CA LEU A 192 13.19 1.47 -8.25
C LEU A 192 13.57 0.99 -6.83
N LEU A 193 12.98 -0.10 -6.38
CA LEU A 193 13.24 -0.66 -5.04
C LEU A 193 14.70 -1.09 -4.87
N THR A 194 15.29 -1.67 -5.91
CA THR A 194 16.69 -2.13 -5.90
C THR A 194 17.67 -0.96 -5.74
N ARG A 195 17.42 0.16 -6.42
CA ARG A 195 18.30 1.33 -6.35
C ARG A 195 18.06 2.22 -5.13
N ASN A 196 16.85 2.17 -4.54
CA ASN A 196 16.43 3.10 -3.51
C ASN A 196 16.01 2.39 -2.23
N PRO A 197 16.93 2.16 -1.28
CA PRO A 197 16.62 1.51 -0.01
C PRO A 197 15.62 2.30 0.85
N ASN A 198 15.42 3.56 0.58
CA ASN A 198 14.49 4.47 1.24
C ASN A 198 13.09 4.54 0.61
N LEU A 199 12.81 3.71 -0.41
CA LEU A 199 11.50 3.57 -1.02
C LEU A 199 10.78 2.34 -0.45
N LEU A 200 9.54 2.51 -0.02
CA LEU A 200 8.57 1.46 0.23
C LEU A 200 7.44 1.58 -0.79
N VAL A 201 6.68 0.52 -0.94
CA VAL A 201 5.54 0.45 -1.87
C VAL A 201 4.32 -0.02 -1.11
N ASP A 202 3.22 0.68 -1.20
CA ASP A 202 1.96 0.10 -0.76
C ASP A 202 1.21 -0.55 -1.94
N LEU A 203 0.48 -1.60 -1.62
CA LEU A 203 -0.31 -2.39 -2.57
C LEU A 203 -1.80 -2.01 -2.53
N SER A 204 -2.09 -0.81 -2.00
CA SER A 204 -3.43 -0.26 -1.94
C SER A 204 -4.02 -0.03 -3.33
N GLY A 205 -5.33 -0.09 -3.46
CA GLY A 205 -5.98 0.13 -4.74
C GLY A 205 -5.72 -0.93 -5.83
N MET A 206 -4.79 -1.85 -5.62
CA MET A 206 -4.48 -2.92 -6.59
C MET A 206 -5.42 -4.13 -6.45
N HIS A 207 -6.67 -3.88 -6.10
CA HIS A 207 -7.71 -4.90 -5.93
C HIS A 207 -8.54 -5.08 -7.23
N PHE A 208 -9.37 -6.12 -7.26
CA PHE A 208 -10.18 -6.52 -8.43
C PHE A 208 -11.13 -5.44 -8.99
N GLN A 209 -11.35 -4.33 -8.27
CA GLN A 209 -12.18 -3.21 -8.72
C GLN A 209 -11.41 -2.14 -9.53
N ARG A 210 -10.08 -2.27 -9.64
CA ARG A 210 -9.19 -1.33 -10.35
C ARG A 210 -8.23 -2.07 -11.28
N LYS A 211 -7.49 -1.29 -12.08
CA LYS A 211 -6.36 -1.77 -12.86
C LYS A 211 -5.21 -0.77 -12.73
N PRO A 212 -3.97 -1.27 -12.61
CA PRO A 212 -3.61 -2.67 -12.50
C PRO A 212 -4.11 -3.32 -11.20
N ALA A 213 -4.34 -4.63 -11.21
CA ALA A 213 -4.74 -5.40 -10.03
C ALA A 213 -3.74 -6.53 -9.77
N LEU A 214 -3.54 -6.87 -8.49
CA LEU A 214 -2.70 -8.01 -8.09
C LEU A 214 -3.33 -9.35 -8.47
N ALA A 215 -4.64 -9.42 -8.49
CA ALA A 215 -5.42 -10.59 -8.87
C ALA A 215 -6.83 -10.17 -9.30
N SER A 216 -7.52 -10.98 -10.09
CA SER A 216 -8.96 -10.87 -10.23
C SER A 216 -9.67 -11.24 -8.90
N GLU A 217 -10.98 -11.09 -8.81
CA GLU A 217 -11.69 -11.36 -7.57
C GLU A 217 -11.49 -12.79 -7.04
N THR A 218 -11.44 -13.76 -7.93
CA THR A 218 -11.29 -15.19 -7.60
C THR A 218 -10.05 -15.83 -8.19
N GLY A 219 -9.31 -15.12 -9.04
CA GLY A 219 -8.11 -15.64 -9.67
C GLY A 219 -6.86 -15.56 -8.78
N PRO A 220 -5.78 -16.26 -9.15
CA PRO A 220 -4.55 -16.28 -8.40
C PRO A 220 -3.85 -14.91 -8.39
N LEU A 221 -2.99 -14.71 -7.40
CA LEU A 221 -2.06 -13.59 -7.36
C LEU A 221 -1.16 -13.63 -8.61
N ASP A 222 -1.02 -12.49 -9.28
CA ASP A 222 -0.13 -12.37 -10.44
C ASP A 222 1.27 -12.88 -10.10
N SER A 223 1.81 -13.77 -10.94
CA SER A 223 3.05 -14.49 -10.63
C SER A 223 4.27 -13.58 -10.56
N ALA A 224 4.31 -12.49 -11.35
CA ALA A 224 5.42 -11.54 -11.32
C ALA A 224 5.36 -10.66 -10.08
N TRP A 225 4.17 -10.24 -9.66
CA TRP A 225 3.97 -9.56 -8.37
C TRP A 225 4.31 -10.48 -7.20
N LYS A 226 3.83 -11.73 -7.20
CA LYS A 226 4.17 -12.71 -6.17
C LYS A 226 5.68 -12.87 -6.03
N ALA A 227 6.36 -13.11 -7.15
CA ALA A 227 7.81 -13.29 -7.15
C ALA A 227 8.58 -12.07 -6.63
N LEU A 228 8.13 -10.85 -6.98
CA LEU A 228 8.73 -9.61 -6.49
C LEU A 228 8.52 -9.42 -4.98
N ILE A 229 7.30 -9.61 -4.51
CA ILE A 229 6.95 -9.47 -3.09
C ILE A 229 7.73 -10.48 -2.23
N GLU A 230 7.84 -11.73 -2.68
CA GLU A 230 8.62 -12.77 -1.98
C GLU A 230 10.14 -12.48 -1.94
N ARG A 231 10.69 -11.85 -2.97
CA ARG A 231 12.11 -11.45 -2.98
C ARG A 231 12.42 -10.25 -2.08
N MET A 232 11.46 -9.35 -1.88
CA MET A 232 11.64 -8.09 -1.18
C MET A 232 10.54 -7.86 -0.13
N PRO A 233 10.27 -8.82 0.78
CA PRO A 233 9.09 -8.77 1.65
C PRO A 233 9.04 -7.56 2.56
N ASP A 234 10.18 -7.00 2.94
CA ASP A 234 10.28 -5.82 3.82
C ASP A 234 9.99 -4.49 3.11
N ARG A 235 9.72 -4.53 1.80
CA ARG A 235 9.54 -3.33 0.99
C ARG A 235 8.07 -3.02 0.66
N PHE A 236 7.14 -3.91 1.06
CA PHE A 236 5.73 -3.79 0.72
C PHE A 236 4.85 -3.60 1.95
N LEU A 237 3.83 -2.77 1.79
CA LEU A 237 2.77 -2.53 2.77
C LEU A 237 1.44 -2.98 2.17
N MET A 238 0.56 -3.53 2.99
CA MET A 238 -0.82 -3.79 2.61
C MET A 238 -1.62 -2.50 2.73
N GLY A 239 -2.51 -2.24 1.78
CA GLY A 239 -3.51 -1.18 1.81
C GLY A 239 -4.77 -1.61 1.06
N VAL A 240 -5.91 -1.02 1.39
CA VAL A 240 -7.19 -1.30 0.71
C VAL A 240 -7.55 -0.20 -0.26
N ASP A 241 -7.24 1.05 0.06
CA ASP A 241 -7.62 2.23 -0.71
C ASP A 241 -9.15 2.39 -0.85
N VAL A 242 -9.81 2.54 0.29
CA VAL A 242 -11.25 2.86 0.32
C VAL A 242 -11.43 4.36 0.11
N TRP A 243 -11.47 4.80 -1.14
CA TRP A 243 -11.53 6.21 -1.52
C TRP A 243 -12.92 6.68 -1.97
N ALA A 244 -13.81 5.77 -2.39
CA ALA A 244 -15.13 6.10 -2.91
C ALA A 244 -16.24 5.58 -2.02
N PRO A 245 -17.41 6.28 -1.93
CA PRO A 245 -18.55 5.84 -1.11
C PRO A 245 -18.98 4.40 -1.38
N ARG A 246 -18.94 3.94 -2.64
CA ARG A 246 -19.29 2.56 -3.01
C ARG A 246 -18.37 1.50 -2.39
N LEU A 247 -17.13 1.86 -2.06
CA LEU A 247 -16.15 0.91 -1.48
C LEU A 247 -16.34 0.74 0.03
N ILE A 248 -17.00 1.70 0.70
CA ILE A 248 -17.35 1.62 2.12
C ILE A 248 -18.69 0.91 2.36
N GLU A 249 -19.47 0.65 1.30
CA GLU A 249 -20.69 -0.16 1.43
C GLU A 249 -20.36 -1.52 2.06
N PRO A 250 -21.08 -1.97 3.10
CA PRO A 250 -20.68 -3.11 3.90
C PRO A 250 -20.35 -4.37 3.09
N ALA A 251 -21.19 -4.70 2.10
CA ALA A 251 -20.97 -5.88 1.27
C ALA A 251 -19.71 -5.77 0.38
N MET A 252 -19.40 -4.56 -0.13
CA MET A 252 -18.22 -4.34 -0.95
C MET A 252 -16.96 -4.33 -0.09
N LEU A 253 -17.00 -3.67 1.05
CA LEU A 253 -15.87 -3.62 1.99
C LEU A 253 -15.53 -5.02 2.52
N ASP A 254 -16.52 -5.82 2.87
CA ASP A 254 -16.33 -7.22 3.27
C ASP A 254 -15.69 -8.06 2.13
N ARG A 255 -16.09 -7.82 0.87
CA ARG A 255 -15.47 -8.49 -0.29
C ARG A 255 -14.01 -8.09 -0.46
N LEU A 256 -13.70 -6.80 -0.35
CA LEU A 256 -12.33 -6.29 -0.44
C LEU A 256 -11.43 -6.87 0.64
N LEU A 257 -11.90 -6.91 1.89
CA LEU A 257 -11.11 -7.45 3.00
C LEU A 257 -10.92 -8.97 2.91
N ARG A 258 -11.95 -9.74 2.47
CA ARG A 258 -11.78 -11.18 2.17
C ARG A 258 -10.80 -11.39 1.02
N TRP A 259 -10.94 -10.65 -0.06
CA TRP A 259 -10.01 -10.71 -1.19
C TRP A 259 -8.57 -10.41 -0.74
N THR A 260 -8.38 -9.39 0.10
CA THR A 260 -7.07 -9.05 0.66
C THR A 260 -6.46 -10.23 1.40
N ARG A 261 -7.24 -10.93 2.23
CA ARG A 261 -6.79 -12.11 2.96
C ARG A 261 -6.44 -13.27 2.04
N ARG A 262 -7.29 -13.54 1.06
CA ARG A 262 -7.06 -14.59 0.07
C ARG A 262 -5.73 -14.36 -0.67
N VAL A 263 -5.54 -13.17 -1.25
CA VAL A 263 -4.33 -12.85 -1.99
C VAL A 263 -3.07 -12.91 -1.12
N ARG A 264 -3.15 -12.54 0.16
CA ARG A 264 -2.03 -12.67 1.10
C ARG A 264 -1.75 -14.12 1.48
N GLY A 265 -2.79 -14.96 1.52
CA GLY A 265 -2.64 -16.40 1.77
C GLY A 265 -1.85 -17.15 0.68
N GLU A 266 -1.72 -16.57 -0.52
CA GLU A 266 -0.90 -17.14 -1.60
C GLU A 266 0.61 -16.85 -1.45
N LEU A 267 1.01 -15.98 -0.54
CA LEU A 267 2.40 -15.72 -0.16
C LEU A 267 2.88 -16.76 0.87
N THR A 268 4.19 -16.89 1.03
CA THR A 268 4.72 -17.65 2.16
C THR A 268 4.24 -17.05 3.48
N PRO A 269 4.03 -17.84 4.54
CA PRO A 269 3.49 -17.32 5.81
C PRO A 269 4.28 -16.15 6.38
N GLU A 270 5.60 -16.19 6.28
CA GLU A 270 6.48 -15.11 6.74
C GLU A 270 6.29 -13.83 5.90
N THR A 271 6.29 -13.94 4.58
CA THR A 271 6.05 -12.80 3.66
C THR A 271 4.66 -12.22 3.86
N ALA A 272 3.64 -13.08 4.00
CA ALA A 272 2.27 -12.65 4.25
C ALA A 272 2.17 -11.81 5.53
N GLU A 273 2.77 -12.25 6.63
CA GLU A 273 2.76 -11.53 7.90
C GLU A 273 3.54 -10.20 7.84
N ARG A 274 4.70 -10.18 7.16
CA ARG A 274 5.47 -8.95 6.96
C ARG A 274 4.65 -7.90 6.21
N VAL A 275 4.11 -8.25 5.06
CA VAL A 275 3.36 -7.34 4.19
C VAL A 275 2.02 -6.93 4.81
N ALA A 276 1.33 -7.86 5.47
CA ALA A 276 0.02 -7.62 6.05
C ALA A 276 0.06 -6.79 7.34
N TYR A 277 1.16 -6.90 8.11
CA TYR A 277 1.20 -6.34 9.46
C TYR A 277 2.56 -5.77 9.86
N ARG A 278 3.64 -6.57 9.91
CA ARG A 278 4.89 -6.20 10.59
C ARG A 278 5.56 -4.96 10.00
N ASN A 279 5.58 -4.82 8.68
CA ASN A 279 6.22 -3.67 8.04
C ASN A 279 5.53 -2.36 8.41
N ALA A 280 4.20 -2.35 8.37
CA ALA A 280 3.41 -1.17 8.75
C ALA A 280 3.51 -0.90 10.26
N ALA A 281 3.49 -1.93 11.12
CA ALA A 281 3.64 -1.79 12.56
C ALA A 281 4.96 -1.13 12.92
N ALA A 282 6.07 -1.62 12.37
CA ALA A 282 7.40 -1.04 12.58
C ALA A 282 7.50 0.39 12.03
N LEU A 283 7.04 0.60 10.79
CA LEU A 283 7.12 1.91 10.12
C LEU A 283 6.37 3.00 10.88
N PHE A 284 5.15 2.71 11.34
CA PHE A 284 4.30 3.66 12.04
C PHE A 284 4.46 3.61 13.58
N ARG A 285 5.41 2.81 14.10
CA ARG A 285 5.72 2.70 15.54
C ARG A 285 4.48 2.36 16.36
N LEU A 286 3.86 1.23 16.04
CA LEU A 286 2.57 0.79 16.63
C LEU A 286 2.73 -0.20 17.78
N GLU A 287 3.93 -0.48 18.21
CA GLU A 287 4.24 -1.32 19.36
C GLU A 287 4.16 -0.54 20.67
#